data_8e1260c644ce41dedd1636ef5f05eb03
#
_entry.id   8e1260c644ce41dedd1636ef5f05eb03
#
_cell.length_a   1.000
_cell.length_b   1.000
_cell.length_c   1.000
_cell.angle_alpha   90.00
_cell.angle_beta   90.00
_cell.angle_gamma   90.00
#
_symmetry.space_group_name_H-M   'P 1'
#
loop_
_entity.id
_entity.type
_entity.pdbx_description
1 polymer ?
#
loop_
_entity_poly.entity_id
_entity_poly.type
_entity_poly.pdbx_seq_one_letter_code
_entity_poly.pdbx_strand_id
1 'polypeptide(L)' 'MRLYRFLSGPDDSTFCHKVTAALNKGWHLYGSPTYVFEAETRSMRCGQAVVKDVDGVDYDPEIKLSEY' A
#
# COMPACT_ATOMS: atom_id res chain seq x y z
N MET A 1 0.44 8.64 15.84
CA MET A 1 -0.67 8.15 14.98
C MET A 1 -0.15 7.06 14.06
N ARG A 2 -0.84 5.96 13.95
CA ARG A 2 -0.47 4.87 13.04
C ARG A 2 -1.37 4.86 11.82
N LEU A 3 -0.77 4.85 10.65
CA LEU A 3 -1.47 4.87 9.37
C LEU A 3 -1.40 3.50 8.69
N TYR A 4 -2.44 3.15 7.97
CA TYR A 4 -2.55 1.89 7.24
C TYR A 4 -2.95 2.15 5.80
N ARG A 5 -2.29 1.46 4.87
CA ARG A 5 -2.69 1.44 3.45
C ARG A 5 -2.61 0.01 2.93
N PHE A 6 -3.60 -0.37 2.13
CA PHE A 6 -3.52 -1.61 1.38
C PHE A 6 -3.26 -1.26 -0.09
N LEU A 7 -2.07 -1.56 -0.55
CA LEU A 7 -1.66 -1.30 -1.92
C LEU A 7 -2.01 -2.50 -2.78
N SER A 8 -2.63 -2.27 -3.94
CA SER A 8 -2.97 -3.34 -4.85
C SER A 8 -2.67 -2.93 -6.29
N GLY A 9 -2.51 -3.92 -7.15
CA GLY A 9 -2.22 -3.66 -8.55
C GLY A 9 -2.09 -4.95 -9.34
N PRO A 10 -1.89 -4.83 -10.66
CA PRO A 10 -1.65 -6.00 -11.50
C PRO A 10 -0.30 -6.64 -11.19
N ASP A 11 -0.15 -7.89 -11.62
CA ASP A 11 1.10 -8.64 -11.45
C ASP A 11 2.15 -8.17 -12.47
N ASP A 12 2.65 -6.97 -12.26
CA ASP A 12 3.70 -6.39 -13.09
C ASP A 12 4.52 -5.38 -12.29
N SER A 13 5.48 -4.73 -12.96
CA SER A 13 6.38 -3.81 -12.30
C SER A 13 5.70 -2.55 -11.74
N THR A 14 4.50 -2.20 -12.21
CA THR A 14 3.78 -1.04 -11.67
C THR A 14 3.41 -1.24 -10.20
N PHE A 15 3.02 -2.45 -9.82
CA PHE A 15 2.78 -2.77 -8.42
C PHE A 15 4.07 -2.65 -7.60
N CYS A 16 5.17 -3.20 -8.10
CA CYS A 16 6.46 -3.14 -7.41
C CYS A 16 6.91 -1.68 -7.21
N HIS A 17 6.75 -0.83 -8.21
CA HIS A 17 7.06 0.59 -8.09
C HIS A 17 6.18 1.29 -7.05
N LYS A 18 4.90 0.95 -6.99
CA LYS A 18 3.98 1.51 -6.01
C LYS A 18 4.42 1.18 -4.59
N VAL A 19 4.77 -0.08 -4.32
CA VAL A 19 5.24 -0.52 -3.01
C VAL A 19 6.58 0.15 -2.68
N THR A 20 7.50 0.18 -3.63
CA THR A 20 8.82 0.80 -3.44
C THR A 20 8.69 2.29 -3.11
N ALA A 21 7.81 3.00 -3.79
CA ALA A 21 7.57 4.41 -3.50
C ALA A 21 7.07 4.62 -2.07
N ALA A 22 6.18 3.74 -1.59
CA ALA A 22 5.70 3.81 -0.21
C ALA A 22 6.84 3.56 0.78
N LEU A 23 7.69 2.55 0.54
CA LEU A 23 8.82 2.26 1.41
C LEU A 23 9.79 3.43 1.49
N ASN A 24 10.02 4.14 0.38
CA ASN A 24 10.90 5.30 0.35
C ASN A 24 10.32 6.52 1.08
N LYS A 25 9.01 6.52 1.32
CA LYS A 25 8.34 7.56 2.12
C LYS A 25 8.25 7.21 3.60
N GLY A 26 8.85 6.10 4.02
CA GLY A 26 8.88 5.69 5.42
C GLY A 26 7.79 4.70 5.81
N TRP A 27 7.03 4.17 4.86
CA TRP A 27 6.08 3.10 5.13
C TRP A 27 6.81 1.79 5.31
N HIS A 28 6.24 0.89 6.12
CA HIS A 28 6.80 -0.43 6.41
C HIS A 28 5.83 -1.50 5.95
N LEU A 29 6.37 -2.60 5.44
CA LEU A 29 5.56 -3.76 5.07
C LEU A 29 4.88 -4.33 6.32
N TYR A 30 3.61 -4.68 6.20
CA TYR A 30 2.85 -5.30 7.27
C TYR A 30 2.23 -6.60 6.76
N GLY A 31 2.64 -7.71 7.35
CA GLY A 31 2.13 -9.02 6.95
C GLY A 31 2.66 -9.48 5.59
N SER A 32 2.13 -10.58 5.12
CA SER A 32 2.51 -11.17 3.84
C SER A 32 1.75 -10.53 2.69
N PRO A 33 2.36 -10.51 1.49
CA PRO A 33 1.64 -10.06 0.31
C PRO A 33 0.52 -11.04 -0.06
N THR A 34 -0.46 -10.54 -0.79
CA THR A 34 -1.54 -11.36 -1.34
C THR A 34 -1.39 -11.47 -2.84
N TYR A 35 -1.85 -12.60 -3.37
CA TYR A 35 -1.73 -12.89 -4.79
C TYR A 35 -2.94 -13.70 -5.21
N VAL A 36 -3.88 -13.07 -5.95
CA VAL A 36 -5.15 -13.68 -6.28
C VAL A 36 -5.46 -13.52 -7.77
N PHE A 37 -6.21 -14.48 -8.30
CA PHE A 37 -6.66 -14.42 -9.68
C PHE A 37 -7.96 -13.61 -9.77
N GLU A 38 -7.97 -12.63 -10.67
CA GLU A 38 -9.16 -11.83 -10.93
C GLU A 38 -9.85 -12.33 -12.21
N ALA A 39 -11.05 -12.89 -12.04
CA ALA A 39 -11.75 -13.54 -13.15
C ALA A 39 -12.22 -12.54 -14.22
N GLU A 40 -12.55 -11.32 -13.83
CA GLU A 40 -13.03 -10.30 -14.78
C GLU A 40 -11.97 -9.88 -15.78
N THR A 41 -10.74 -9.71 -15.32
CA THR A 41 -9.60 -9.33 -16.17
C THR A 41 -8.76 -10.52 -16.62
N ARG A 42 -9.03 -11.71 -16.04
CA ARG A 42 -8.27 -12.94 -16.28
C ARG A 42 -6.79 -12.75 -16.01
N SER A 43 -6.46 -12.03 -14.96
CA SER A 43 -5.08 -11.75 -14.58
C SER A 43 -4.89 -11.87 -13.07
N MET A 44 -3.65 -11.98 -12.65
CA MET A 44 -3.31 -12.01 -11.24
C MET A 44 -3.29 -10.60 -10.67
N ARG A 45 -3.79 -10.47 -9.43
CA ARG A 45 -3.75 -9.21 -8.68
C ARG A 45 -2.88 -9.40 -7.46
N CYS A 46 -2.05 -8.41 -7.18
CA CYS A 46 -1.16 -8.39 -6.03
C CYS A 46 -1.64 -7.38 -5.01
N GLY A 47 -1.40 -7.67 -3.74
CA GLY A 47 -1.72 -6.75 -2.66
C GLY A 47 -0.68 -6.80 -1.56
N GLN A 48 -0.44 -5.68 -0.91
CA GLN A 48 0.48 -5.58 0.22
C GLN A 48 0.03 -4.48 1.16
N ALA A 49 -0.15 -4.83 2.43
CA ALA A 49 -0.43 -3.86 3.46
C ALA A 49 0.86 -3.16 3.90
N VAL A 50 0.77 -1.87 4.12
CA VAL A 50 1.88 -1.08 4.65
C VAL A 50 1.37 -0.19 5.78
N VAL A 51 2.22 0.08 6.77
CA VAL A 51 1.91 0.91 7.92
C VAL A 51 2.99 1.96 8.12
N LYS A 52 2.60 3.07 8.74
CA LYS A 52 3.54 4.14 9.06
C LYS A 52 3.11 4.81 10.36
N ASP A 53 4.07 5.09 11.23
CA ASP A 53 3.83 5.85 12.45
C ASP A 53 4.24 7.30 12.22
N VAL A 54 3.35 8.23 12.58
CA VAL A 54 3.59 9.67 12.47
C VAL A 54 3.30 10.29 13.83
N ASP A 55 4.33 10.87 14.46
CA ASP A 55 4.21 11.47 15.78
C ASP A 55 3.78 12.93 15.70
N GLY A 56 3.03 13.37 16.72
CA GLY A 56 2.68 14.78 16.87
C GLY A 56 1.62 15.30 15.92
N VAL A 57 0.95 14.40 15.19
CA VAL A 57 -0.09 14.78 14.22
C VAL A 57 -1.34 13.93 14.50
N ASP A 58 -2.50 14.57 14.53
CA ASP A 58 -3.77 13.87 14.64
C ASP A 58 -4.26 13.43 13.24
N TYR A 59 -5.00 12.34 13.22
CA TYR A 59 -5.55 11.82 11.98
C TYR A 59 -6.56 12.83 11.38
N ASP A 60 -6.38 13.14 10.11
CA ASP A 60 -7.29 14.00 9.34
C ASP A 60 -7.79 13.22 8.12
N PRO A 61 -9.09 12.84 8.08
CA PRO A 61 -9.62 12.07 6.96
C PRO A 61 -9.64 12.82 5.63
N GLU A 62 -9.45 14.15 5.65
CA GLU A 62 -9.38 14.94 4.43
C GLU A 62 -8.02 14.85 3.72
N ILE A 63 -6.99 14.40 4.41
CA ILE A 63 -5.65 14.23 3.83
C ILE A 63 -5.54 12.82 3.26
N LYS A 64 -5.14 12.72 1.99
CA LYS A 64 -4.91 11.41 1.36
C LYS A 64 -3.76 10.70 2.06
N LEU A 65 -3.94 9.40 2.33
CA LEU A 65 -2.90 8.62 3.00
C LEU A 65 -1.59 8.59 2.21
N SER A 66 -1.65 8.68 0.89
CA SER A 66 -0.45 8.74 0.05
C SER A 66 0.39 10.01 0.24
N GLU A 67 -0.17 11.03 0.89
CA GLU A 67 0.54 12.29 1.16
C GLU A 67 1.39 12.26 2.43
N TYR A 68 1.20 11.24 3.26
CA TYR A 68 2.06 11.05 4.42
C TYR A 68 3.35 10.34 4.00
#